data_7f47293c9704ef76c34c3fc82467f0b7
#
_entry.id   7f47293c9704ef76c34c3fc82467f0b7
#
_cell.length_a   1.000
_cell.length_b   1.000
_cell.length_c   1.000
_cell.angle_alpha   90.00
_cell.angle_beta   90.00
_cell.angle_gamma   90.00
#
_symmetry.space_group_name_H-M   'P 1'
#
loop_
_entity.id
_entity.type
_entity.pdbx_description
1 polymer ?
#
loop_
_entity_poly.entity_id
_entity_poly.type
_entity_poly.pdbx_seq_one_letter_code
_entity_poly.pdbx_strand_id
1 'polypeptide(L)'
;MTHHGVVALPRKERLILELLASDGPMYGLQLVDRSDGALKRGTVYVTLGRMETKGLVESEQEPVPPGGIGLPRRIYRPTALGQRMLRALTAFARELAWGMKP
;
A
#
# COMPACT_ATOMS: atom_id res chain seq x y z
N MET A 1 10.89 -23.58 9.52
CA MET A 1 10.67 -23.33 9.02
C MET A 1 10.04 -22.63 8.51
N THR A 2 9.85 -22.18 8.52
CA THR A 2 9.36 -21.43 8.14
C THR A 2 8.65 -21.38 7.26
N HIS A 3 7.96 -21.24 6.94
CA HIS A 3 7.32 -21.18 6.03
C HIS A 3 7.21 -20.27 5.38
N HIS A 4 7.50 -20.16 5.14
CA HIS A 4 7.47 -19.22 4.58
C HIS A 4 7.11 -19.14 3.27
N GLY A 5 6.87 -19.71 2.58
CA GLY A 5 6.46 -19.60 1.25
C GLY A 5 5.11 -18.99 1.06
N VAL A 6 4.33 -18.93 2.08
CA VAL A 6 3.04 -18.26 1.99
C VAL A 6 3.21 -16.81 2.39
N VAL A 7 2.89 -15.93 1.48
CA VAL A 7 2.95 -14.51 1.75
C VAL A 7 1.56 -14.04 2.10
N ALA A 8 1.40 -13.66 3.33
CA ALA A 8 0.16 -13.07 3.79
C ALA A 8 0.35 -11.57 3.90
N LEU A 9 -0.50 -10.82 3.23
CA LEU A 9 -0.53 -9.38 3.39
C LEU A 9 -1.76 -9.03 4.18
N PRO A 10 -1.62 -8.26 5.27
CA PRO A 10 -2.80 -7.74 5.97
C PRO A 10 -3.68 -6.95 5.00
N ARG A 11 -4.97 -7.00 5.23
CA ARG A 11 -5.95 -6.39 4.34
C ARG A 11 -5.67 -4.92 4.05
N LYS A 12 -5.31 -4.17 5.07
CA LYS A 12 -5.06 -2.74 4.89
C LYS A 12 -3.82 -2.48 4.06
N GLU A 13 -2.80 -3.31 4.21
CA GLU A 13 -1.60 -3.19 3.39
C GLU A 13 -1.89 -3.52 1.93
N ARG A 14 -2.68 -4.55 1.70
CA ARG A 14 -3.08 -4.90 0.35
C ARG A 14 -3.91 -3.78 -0.28
N LEU A 15 -4.84 -3.21 0.48
CA LEU A 15 -5.65 -2.10 0.00
C LEU A 15 -4.78 -0.91 -0.41
N ILE A 16 -3.77 -0.58 0.41
CA ILE A 16 -2.86 0.50 0.09
C ILE A 16 -2.13 0.23 -1.22
N LEU A 17 -1.63 -0.99 -1.40
CA LEU A 17 -0.96 -1.34 -2.65
C LEU A 17 -1.91 -1.22 -3.84
N GLU A 18 -3.15 -1.66 -3.68
CA GLU A 18 -4.14 -1.56 -4.74
C GLU A 18 -4.41 -0.11 -5.13
N LEU A 19 -4.57 0.75 -4.14
CA LEU A 19 -4.82 2.16 -4.38
C LEU A 19 -3.63 2.83 -5.06
N LEU A 20 -2.41 2.55 -4.58
CA LEU A 20 -1.21 3.13 -5.19
C LEU A 20 -0.99 2.61 -6.60
N ALA A 21 -1.35 1.36 -6.87
CA ALA A 21 -1.20 0.79 -8.19
C ALA A 21 -2.20 1.37 -9.18
N SER A 22 -3.43 1.62 -8.74
CA SER A 22 -4.48 2.12 -9.63
C SER A 22 -4.45 3.63 -9.81
N ASP A 23 -4.15 4.36 -8.73
CA ASP A 23 -4.29 5.82 -8.76
C ASP A 23 -2.95 6.56 -8.76
N GLY A 24 -1.84 5.83 -8.62
CA GLY A 24 -0.52 6.44 -8.59
C GLY A 24 -0.09 6.86 -7.21
N PRO A 25 1.07 7.52 -7.11
CA PRO A 25 1.60 7.95 -5.80
C PRO A 25 0.62 8.84 -5.06
N MET A 26 0.57 8.68 -3.75
CA MET A 26 -0.38 9.43 -2.91
C MET A 26 0.23 9.78 -1.56
N TYR A 27 -0.33 10.84 -0.98
CA TYR A 27 -0.08 11.16 0.43
C TYR A 27 -0.91 10.22 1.31
N GLY A 28 -0.48 10.05 2.55
CA GLY A 28 -1.20 9.18 3.48
C GLY A 28 -2.67 9.56 3.65
N LEU A 29 -2.97 10.86 3.74
CA LEU A 29 -4.35 11.29 3.91
C LEU A 29 -5.19 11.10 2.65
N GLN A 30 -4.56 11.10 1.48
CA GLN A 30 -5.28 10.76 0.25
C GLN A 30 -5.70 9.29 0.25
N LEU A 31 -4.82 8.42 0.77
CA LEU A 31 -5.16 7.01 0.92
C LEU A 31 -6.37 6.84 1.83
N VAL A 32 -6.40 7.58 2.94
CA VAL A 32 -7.55 7.56 3.84
C VAL A 32 -8.82 7.94 3.08
N ASP A 33 -8.77 9.06 2.34
CA ASP A 33 -9.94 9.53 1.59
C ASP A 33 -10.41 8.53 0.55
N ARG A 34 -9.48 7.87 -0.13
CA ARG A 34 -9.80 6.93 -1.20
C ARG A 34 -10.23 5.57 -0.68
N SER A 35 -10.01 5.30 0.61
CA SER A 35 -10.24 3.98 1.16
C SER A 35 -11.70 3.72 1.53
N ASP A 36 -12.56 4.72 1.41
CA ASP A 36 -13.98 4.59 1.75
C ASP A 36 -14.18 4.06 3.17
N GLY A 37 -13.42 4.61 4.10
CA GLY A 37 -13.54 4.26 5.52
C GLY A 37 -12.69 3.11 5.98
N ALA A 38 -12.03 2.40 5.08
CA ALA A 38 -11.21 1.24 5.46
C ALA A 38 -9.91 1.64 6.15
N LEU A 39 -9.34 2.79 5.78
CA LEU A 39 -8.12 3.30 6.41
C LEU A 39 -8.47 4.48 7.28
N LYS A 40 -7.84 4.56 8.44
CA LYS A 40 -8.10 5.61 9.43
C LYS A 40 -6.90 6.53 9.57
N ARG A 41 -7.18 7.81 9.78
CA ARG A 41 -6.14 8.81 9.95
C ARG A 41 -5.18 8.47 11.10
N GLY A 42 -5.72 7.89 12.15
CA GLY A 42 -4.91 7.58 13.34
C GLY A 42 -3.95 6.42 13.17
N THR A 43 -4.13 5.59 12.14
CA THR A 43 -3.33 4.38 11.99
C THR A 43 -2.66 4.24 10.63
N VAL A 44 -3.03 5.08 9.65
CA VAL A 44 -2.52 4.91 8.28
C VAL A 44 -0.99 5.00 8.24
N TYR A 45 -0.40 5.91 9.01
CA TYR A 45 1.06 6.07 8.99
C TYR A 45 1.79 4.94 9.67
N VAL A 46 1.17 4.30 10.67
CA VAL A 46 1.74 3.09 11.27
C VAL A 46 1.77 1.97 10.23
N THR A 47 0.69 1.80 9.50
CA THR A 47 0.62 0.80 8.44
C THR A 47 1.63 1.08 7.34
N LEU A 48 1.73 2.33 6.89
CA LEU A 48 2.69 2.72 5.87
C LEU A 48 4.13 2.49 6.33
N GLY A 49 4.42 2.79 7.60
CA GLY A 49 5.75 2.55 8.16
C GLY A 49 6.12 1.08 8.14
N ARG A 50 5.17 0.20 8.47
CA ARG A 50 5.39 -1.24 8.38
C ARG A 50 5.68 -1.67 6.95
N MET A 51 4.92 -1.11 6.00
CA MET A 51 5.10 -1.45 4.60
C MET A 51 6.45 -0.98 4.08
N GLU A 52 6.92 0.19 4.53
CA GLU A 52 8.27 0.65 4.17
C GLU A 52 9.33 -0.30 4.73
N THR A 53 9.17 -0.72 5.97
CA THR A 53 10.11 -1.67 6.59
C THR A 53 10.15 -2.98 5.82
N LYS A 54 9.01 -3.43 5.31
CA LYS A 54 8.94 -4.65 4.51
C LYS A 54 9.42 -4.44 3.07
N GLY A 55 9.70 -3.21 2.68
CA GLY A 55 10.12 -2.93 1.31
C GLY A 55 9.00 -2.92 0.29
N LEU A 56 7.75 -2.80 0.73
CA LEU A 56 6.60 -2.84 -0.18
C LEU A 56 6.26 -1.47 -0.75
N VAL A 57 6.54 -0.42 0.00
CA VAL A 57 6.37 0.96 -0.45
C VAL A 57 7.62 1.75 -0.09
N GLU A 58 7.81 2.85 -0.79
CA GLU A 58 8.82 3.84 -0.47
C GLU A 58 8.16 5.20 -0.45
N SER A 59 8.78 6.12 0.25
CA SER A 59 8.22 7.45 0.37
C SER A 59 9.29 8.51 0.19
N GLU A 60 8.83 9.67 -0.19
CA GLU A 60 9.69 10.81 -0.42
C GLU A 60 9.02 12.03 0.20
N GLN A 61 9.79 12.80 0.95
CA GLN A 61 9.26 14.01 1.54
C GLN A 61 9.26 15.12 0.51
N GLU A 62 8.09 15.72 0.31
CA GLU A 62 7.98 16.86 -0.59
C GLU A 62 8.43 18.12 0.13
N PRO A 63 9.25 18.94 -0.51
CA PRO A 63 9.64 20.20 0.10
C PRO A 63 8.43 21.14 0.18
N VAL A 64 8.38 21.94 1.25
CA VAL A 64 7.39 23.00 1.34
C VAL A 64 7.80 24.10 0.37
N PRO A 65 6.88 24.55 -0.50
CA PRO A 65 7.21 25.64 -1.43
C PRO A 65 7.63 26.91 -0.68
N PRO A 66 8.47 27.76 -1.27
CA PRO A 66 8.80 29.03 -0.65
C PRO A 66 7.53 29.80 -0.31
N GLY A 67 7.44 30.29 0.94
CA GLY A 67 6.25 30.96 1.42
C GLY A 67 5.12 30.03 1.82
N GLY A 68 5.27 28.73 1.66
CA GLY A 68 4.27 27.76 2.06
C GLY A 68 4.20 27.63 3.57
N ILE A 69 3.01 27.24 4.05
CA ILE A 69 2.76 27.05 5.47
C ILE A 69 2.46 25.58 5.71
N GLY A 70 2.98 25.04 6.82
CA GLY A 70 2.69 23.69 7.24
C GLY A 70 3.89 22.78 7.13
N LEU A 71 3.65 21.52 7.47
CA LEU A 71 4.71 20.52 7.47
C LEU A 71 4.86 19.91 6.08
N PRO A 72 6.09 19.51 5.72
CA PRO A 72 6.29 18.78 4.48
C PRO A 72 5.48 17.50 4.49
N ARG A 73 4.92 17.15 3.34
CA ARG A 73 4.16 15.93 3.18
C ARG A 73 5.01 14.84 2.58
N ARG A 74 4.70 13.59 2.90
CA ARG A 74 5.37 12.45 2.29
C ARG A 74 4.45 11.84 1.26
N ILE A 75 5.00 11.63 0.06
CA ILE A 75 4.28 10.94 -1.00
C ILE A 75 4.79 9.51 -1.04
N TYR A 76 3.86 8.56 -1.15
CA TYR A 76 4.15 7.13 -1.12
C TYR A 76 3.92 6.51 -2.47
N ARG A 77 4.77 5.55 -2.82
CA ARG A 77 4.63 4.80 -4.06
C ARG A 77 5.00 3.34 -3.80
N PRO A 78 4.45 2.39 -4.58
CA PRO A 78 4.86 1.01 -4.40
C PRO A 78 6.26 0.78 -4.95
N THR A 79 7.01 -0.10 -4.29
CA THR A 79 8.29 -0.55 -4.82
C THR A 79 8.05 -1.64 -5.87
N ALA A 80 9.11 -2.06 -6.56
CA ALA A 80 9.01 -3.21 -7.47
C ALA A 80 8.55 -4.45 -6.72
N LEU A 81 9.03 -4.64 -5.49
CA LEU A 81 8.59 -5.77 -4.66
C LEU A 81 7.11 -5.67 -4.34
N GLY A 82 6.64 -4.47 -3.95
CA GLY A 82 5.22 -4.25 -3.67
C GLY A 82 4.34 -4.57 -4.86
N GLN A 83 4.75 -4.13 -6.03
CA GLN A 83 4.02 -4.40 -7.26
C GLN A 83 3.96 -5.89 -7.58
N ARG A 84 5.10 -6.58 -7.43
CA ARG A 84 5.14 -8.03 -7.66
C ARG A 84 4.26 -8.77 -6.67
N MET A 85 4.29 -8.34 -5.40
CA MET A 85 3.48 -8.94 -4.36
C MET A 85 1.99 -8.82 -4.70
N LEU A 86 1.57 -7.62 -5.10
CA LEU A 86 0.18 -7.40 -5.45
C LEU A 86 -0.24 -8.25 -6.63
N ARG A 87 0.61 -8.33 -7.67
CA ARG A 87 0.31 -9.17 -8.83
C ARG A 87 0.20 -10.64 -8.44
N ALA A 88 1.10 -11.10 -7.57
CA ALA A 88 1.07 -12.50 -7.14
C ALA A 88 -0.20 -12.82 -6.37
N LEU A 89 -0.62 -11.93 -5.48
CA LEU A 89 -1.85 -12.14 -4.72
C LEU A 89 -3.08 -12.11 -5.61
N THR A 90 -3.10 -11.22 -6.59
CA THR A 90 -4.20 -11.13 -7.54
C THR A 90 -4.28 -12.40 -8.39
N ALA A 91 -3.15 -12.87 -8.87
CA ALA A 91 -3.08 -14.10 -9.65
C ALA A 91 -3.52 -15.30 -8.83
N PHE A 92 -3.08 -15.38 -7.57
CA PHE A 92 -3.44 -16.48 -6.69
C PHE A 92 -4.95 -16.51 -6.43
N ALA A 93 -5.52 -15.34 -6.14
CA ALA A 93 -6.96 -15.24 -5.92
C ALA A 93 -7.75 -15.64 -7.16
N ARG A 94 -7.26 -15.25 -8.34
CA ARG A 94 -7.89 -15.60 -9.61
C ARG A 94 -7.84 -17.10 -9.84
N GLU A 95 -6.71 -17.74 -9.55
CA GLU A 95 -6.55 -19.18 -9.68
C GLU A 95 -7.49 -19.93 -8.76
N LEU A 96 -7.60 -19.46 -7.51
CA LEU A 96 -8.52 -20.08 -6.57
C LEU A 96 -9.97 -19.98 -7.05
N ALA A 97 -10.36 -18.81 -7.52
CA ALA A 97 -11.72 -18.59 -8.00
C ALA A 97 -12.02 -19.51 -9.21
N TRP A 98 -11.05 -19.62 -10.10
CA TRP A 98 -11.18 -20.46 -11.28
C TRP A 98 -11.29 -21.94 -10.90
N GLY A 99 -10.42 -22.39 -9.97
CA GLY A 99 -10.41 -23.77 -9.53
C GLY A 99 -11.63 -24.19 -8.73
N MET A 100 -12.40 -23.23 -8.21
CA MET A 100 -13.61 -23.53 -7.43
C MET A 100 -14.87 -23.56 -8.29
N LYS A 101 -14.76 -23.31 -9.56
CA LYS A 101 -15.91 -23.39 -10.43
C LYS A 101 -16.33 -24.85 -10.61
N PRO A 102 -17.65 -25.10 -10.58
CA PRO A 102 -18.14 -26.46 -10.79
C PRO A 102 -17.87 -26.91 -12.21
#